data_64d7f4b4a1c551d564c55abd1882b6cb
#
_entry.id   64d7f4b4a1c551d564c55abd1882b6cb
#
_cell.length_a   1.000
_cell.length_b   1.000
_cell.length_c   1.000
_cell.angle_alpha   90.00
_cell.angle_beta   90.00
_cell.angle_gamma   90.00
#
_symmetry.space_group_name_H-M   'P 1'
#
loop_
_entity.id
_entity.type
_entity.pdbx_description
1 polymer ?
#
loop_
_entity_poly.entity_id
_entity_poly.type
_entity_poly.pdbx_seq_one_letter_code
_entity_poly.pdbx_strand_id
1 'polypeptide(L)'
;MVLEKGLRVCPITGDKDPIEYFNLGNLPLVNNLCDSREESITCPRYPLAVQYFSQSGLSALTHIIDPDVLYKNYTYKSGVSYPYIEHCEEMFQFVNTYLQLTDKDSVLDIGGNDGTLLKTFLSLKPHLNVLNIDASENLTELAIKNGIPSLNLFWNKETAQRLGKKFKLITTTNCFQHTEPISSFVEGISLSLDKFGIWCLEFPYWKTSLETNQFDQVYHEHVYYYLLRPLVKLFDKYNLRIIKAVKYPIHGGTMRLLITHKGELGQAFQPCDYSIEEYLKKESNTIQDYIDWGKGIELYIKKSRDFILNLKKQGYKLAGFGAAAKGCIYLNAMQLTDEEIDYVVDDTNLKQGKYIPGTGIKIVDRTALKISPPDYILVLAHNFAEYIIKSLALEVQAKFIILLPRVKVIDLN
;
A
#
# COMPACT_ATOMS: atom_id res chain seq x y z
N MET A 1 -1.95 -23.55 -14.46
CA MET A 1 -1.19 -22.46 -13.83
C MET A 1 -1.62 -22.41 -12.38
N VAL A 2 -0.69 -22.47 -11.43
CA VAL A 2 -1.02 -22.36 -9.99
C VAL A 2 -1.21 -20.89 -9.70
N LEU A 3 -2.46 -20.46 -9.48
CA LEU A 3 -2.81 -19.04 -9.25
C LEU A 3 -2.41 -18.55 -7.85
N GLU A 4 -2.12 -19.47 -6.93
CA GLU A 4 -1.68 -19.16 -5.56
C GLU A 4 -0.65 -20.18 -5.07
N LYS A 5 0.21 -19.78 -4.14
CA LYS A 5 1.13 -20.68 -3.43
C LYS A 5 1.18 -20.33 -1.95
N GLY A 6 1.33 -21.35 -1.10
CA GLY A 6 1.57 -21.15 0.33
C GLY A 6 2.96 -20.57 0.60
N LEU A 7 3.06 -19.52 1.41
CA LEU A 7 4.32 -19.01 1.93
C LEU A 7 4.64 -19.74 3.25
N ARG A 8 5.45 -20.76 3.18
CA ARG A 8 5.76 -21.65 4.33
C ARG A 8 7.14 -21.44 4.93
N VAL A 9 8.00 -20.68 4.26
CA VAL A 9 9.39 -20.47 4.65
C VAL A 9 9.68 -18.99 4.68
N CYS A 10 10.24 -18.52 5.78
CA CYS A 10 10.65 -17.13 5.93
C CYS A 10 11.76 -16.77 4.91
N PRO A 11 11.57 -15.79 4.04
CA PRO A 11 12.58 -15.42 3.04
C PRO A 11 13.83 -14.79 3.65
N ILE A 12 13.76 -14.38 4.92
CA ILE A 12 14.89 -13.75 5.63
C ILE A 12 15.73 -14.79 6.36
N THR A 13 15.12 -15.69 7.13
CA THR A 13 15.84 -16.60 8.02
C THR A 13 15.80 -18.07 7.62
N GLY A 14 14.89 -18.43 6.70
CA GLY A 14 14.63 -19.84 6.39
C GLY A 14 13.76 -20.54 7.45
N ASP A 15 13.21 -19.82 8.42
CA ASP A 15 12.27 -20.33 9.43
C ASP A 15 11.05 -20.98 8.76
N LYS A 16 10.69 -22.19 9.20
CA LYS A 16 9.62 -23.03 8.62
C LYS A 16 8.40 -23.17 9.53
N ASP A 17 8.43 -22.52 10.69
CA ASP A 17 7.39 -22.62 11.70
C ASP A 17 6.65 -21.29 11.90
N PRO A 18 5.95 -20.78 10.85
CA PRO A 18 5.16 -19.57 10.98
C PRO A 18 3.94 -19.80 11.86
N ILE A 19 3.53 -18.76 12.58
CA ILE A 19 2.34 -18.76 13.44
C ILE A 19 1.30 -17.84 12.83
N GLU A 20 0.17 -18.39 12.36
CA GLU A 20 -0.97 -17.59 11.91
C GLU A 20 -1.59 -16.86 13.11
N TYR A 21 -1.85 -15.55 12.93
CA TYR A 21 -2.41 -14.74 14.02
C TYR A 21 -3.63 -13.90 13.61
N PHE A 22 -3.91 -13.79 12.32
CA PHE A 22 -5.07 -13.06 11.80
C PHE A 22 -5.57 -13.70 10.51
N ASN A 23 -6.90 -13.87 10.37
CA ASN A 23 -7.50 -14.56 9.24
C ASN A 23 -8.85 -13.93 8.86
N LEU A 24 -8.96 -13.44 7.62
CA LEU A 24 -10.18 -12.87 7.06
C LEU A 24 -10.98 -13.89 6.22
N GLY A 25 -10.56 -15.16 6.19
CA GLY A 25 -11.16 -16.18 5.34
C GLY A 25 -10.78 -16.03 3.87
N ASN A 26 -11.69 -16.36 2.98
CA ASN A 26 -11.49 -16.23 1.54
C ASN A 26 -12.14 -14.96 1.02
N LEU A 27 -11.33 -14.01 0.53
CA LEU A 27 -11.80 -12.74 -0.01
C LEU A 27 -11.43 -12.59 -1.51
N PRO A 28 -12.18 -11.77 -2.27
CA PRO A 28 -11.85 -11.48 -3.67
C PRO A 28 -10.62 -10.58 -3.78
N LEU A 29 -10.02 -10.52 -4.97
CA LEU A 29 -8.95 -9.56 -5.28
C LEU A 29 -9.54 -8.15 -5.36
N VAL A 30 -9.05 -7.25 -4.53
CA VAL A 30 -9.68 -5.94 -4.27
C VAL A 30 -9.70 -4.97 -5.46
N ASN A 31 -8.73 -5.09 -6.38
CA ASN A 31 -8.63 -4.23 -7.57
C ASN A 31 -9.25 -4.84 -8.83
N ASN A 32 -9.79 -6.07 -8.76
CA ASN A 32 -10.48 -6.73 -9.87
C ASN A 32 -11.95 -6.31 -9.91
N LEU A 33 -12.19 -5.04 -10.22
CA LEU A 33 -13.55 -4.51 -10.36
C LEU A 33 -14.30 -5.25 -11.47
N CYS A 34 -15.56 -5.61 -11.19
CA CYS A 34 -16.40 -6.44 -12.05
C CYS A 34 -17.29 -5.59 -12.97
N ASP A 35 -17.62 -6.11 -14.14
CA ASP A 35 -18.46 -5.40 -15.13
C ASP A 35 -19.95 -5.61 -14.89
N SER A 36 -20.33 -6.60 -14.07
CA SER A 36 -21.72 -6.87 -13.70
C SER A 36 -21.86 -7.22 -12.22
N ARG A 37 -23.11 -7.09 -11.71
CA ARG A 37 -23.46 -7.50 -10.34
C ARG A 37 -23.23 -9.01 -10.15
N GLU A 38 -23.62 -9.82 -11.12
CA GLU A 38 -23.48 -11.27 -11.08
C GLU A 38 -22.00 -11.68 -10.99
N GLU A 39 -21.14 -11.11 -11.84
CA GLU A 39 -19.71 -11.32 -11.80
C GLU A 39 -19.11 -10.91 -10.45
N SER A 40 -19.55 -9.78 -9.90
CA SER A 40 -19.09 -9.33 -8.57
C SER A 40 -19.41 -10.34 -7.47
N ILE A 41 -20.61 -10.91 -7.46
CA ILE A 41 -21.04 -11.86 -6.42
C ILE A 41 -20.31 -13.21 -6.58
N THR A 42 -20.09 -13.65 -7.82
CA THR A 42 -19.53 -14.98 -8.16
C THR A 42 -18.02 -14.98 -8.37
N CYS A 43 -17.36 -13.82 -8.24
CA CYS A 43 -15.91 -13.68 -8.49
C CYS A 43 -15.07 -14.63 -7.63
N PRO A 44 -13.92 -15.08 -8.11
CA PRO A 44 -13.02 -15.95 -7.36
C PRO A 44 -12.58 -15.30 -6.04
N ARG A 45 -12.47 -16.14 -4.99
CA ARG A 45 -12.01 -15.75 -3.66
C ARG A 45 -10.81 -16.58 -3.26
N TYR A 46 -9.86 -15.97 -2.58
CA TYR A 46 -8.58 -16.57 -2.20
C TYR A 46 -8.35 -16.40 -0.70
N PRO A 47 -7.60 -17.33 -0.05
CA PRO A 47 -7.27 -17.24 1.36
C PRO A 47 -6.55 -15.92 1.68
N LEU A 48 -6.99 -15.23 2.74
CA LEU A 48 -6.40 -13.98 3.20
C LEU A 48 -6.14 -14.04 4.70
N ALA A 49 -4.96 -14.51 5.06
CA ALA A 49 -4.53 -14.64 6.44
C ALA A 49 -3.08 -14.19 6.60
N VAL A 50 -2.72 -13.73 7.79
CA VAL A 50 -1.39 -13.23 8.14
C VAL A 50 -0.75 -14.13 9.17
N GLN A 51 0.53 -14.45 8.94
CA GLN A 51 1.39 -15.24 9.80
C GLN A 51 2.64 -14.47 10.22
N TYR A 52 3.25 -14.90 11.31
CA TYR A 52 4.45 -14.31 11.90
C TYR A 52 5.58 -15.33 11.94
N PHE A 53 6.76 -14.92 11.52
CA PHE A 53 8.00 -15.69 11.59
C PHE A 53 8.86 -15.22 12.76
N SER A 54 8.89 -16.00 13.83
CA SER A 54 9.50 -15.60 15.12
C SER A 54 10.99 -15.27 15.04
N GLN A 55 11.75 -15.99 14.22
CA GLN A 55 13.20 -15.78 14.09
C GLN A 55 13.55 -14.45 13.40
N SER A 56 12.72 -14.00 12.45
CA SER A 56 12.98 -12.75 11.75
C SER A 56 12.24 -11.55 12.36
N GLY A 57 11.05 -11.79 12.90
CA GLY A 57 10.09 -10.76 13.27
C GLY A 57 9.24 -10.28 12.08
N LEU A 58 9.25 -11.03 10.96
CA LEU A 58 8.48 -10.70 9.75
C LEU A 58 7.06 -11.22 9.86
N SER A 59 6.09 -10.36 9.57
CA SER A 59 4.71 -10.77 9.27
C SER A 59 4.50 -10.84 7.75
N ALA A 60 3.76 -11.84 7.29
CA ALA A 60 3.51 -12.06 5.86
C ALA A 60 2.14 -12.73 5.64
N LEU A 61 1.61 -12.66 4.42
CA LEU A 61 0.47 -13.48 4.04
C LEU A 61 0.82 -14.97 4.13
N THR A 62 -0.19 -15.80 4.41
CA THR A 62 -0.05 -17.26 4.36
C THR A 62 -0.01 -17.79 2.94
N HIS A 63 -0.65 -17.08 2.00
CA HIS A 63 -0.74 -17.42 0.57
C HIS A 63 -0.41 -16.21 -0.30
N ILE A 64 0.24 -16.46 -1.42
CA ILE A 64 0.67 -15.45 -2.39
C ILE A 64 -0.05 -15.73 -3.70
N ILE A 65 -0.66 -14.71 -4.28
CA ILE A 65 -1.26 -14.78 -5.60
C ILE A 65 -0.18 -14.52 -6.66
N ASP A 66 -0.31 -15.16 -7.80
CA ASP A 66 0.59 -14.97 -8.93
C ASP A 66 0.65 -13.47 -9.31
N PRO A 67 1.83 -12.84 -9.34
CA PRO A 67 1.97 -11.42 -9.66
C PRO A 67 1.38 -11.01 -11.01
N ASP A 68 1.40 -11.90 -12.02
CA ASP A 68 0.80 -11.62 -13.32
C ASP A 68 -0.72 -11.43 -13.23
N VAL A 69 -1.38 -12.11 -12.28
CA VAL A 69 -2.82 -11.94 -12.02
C VAL A 69 -3.11 -10.59 -11.37
N LEU A 70 -2.21 -10.10 -10.51
CA LEU A 70 -2.39 -8.87 -9.73
C LEU A 70 -2.02 -7.61 -10.52
N TYR A 71 -0.93 -7.65 -11.32
CA TYR A 71 -0.28 -6.42 -11.78
C TYR A 71 -0.30 -6.21 -13.30
N LYS A 72 -0.67 -7.21 -14.11
CA LYS A 72 -0.64 -7.08 -15.59
C LYS A 72 -1.44 -5.88 -16.10
N ASN A 73 -2.62 -5.63 -15.53
CA ASN A 73 -3.49 -4.49 -15.82
C ASN A 73 -3.87 -3.78 -14.52
N TYR A 74 -2.96 -2.99 -14.00
CA TYR A 74 -3.15 -2.34 -12.71
C TYR A 74 -3.97 -1.05 -12.84
N THR A 75 -4.99 -0.88 -12.00
CA THR A 75 -5.95 0.22 -12.14
C THR A 75 -5.61 1.46 -11.32
N TYR A 76 -4.75 1.34 -10.32
CA TYR A 76 -4.35 2.47 -9.49
C TYR A 76 -3.34 3.36 -10.23
N LYS A 77 -3.59 4.68 -10.24
CA LYS A 77 -2.71 5.70 -10.81
C LYS A 77 -2.26 6.68 -9.74
N SER A 78 -0.96 6.86 -9.62
CA SER A 78 -0.36 7.74 -8.60
C SER A 78 -0.66 9.22 -8.87
N GLY A 79 -0.66 9.64 -10.13
CA GLY A 79 -0.80 11.03 -10.55
C GLY A 79 -2.19 11.65 -10.34
N VAL A 80 -3.21 10.89 -9.93
CA VAL A 80 -4.54 11.43 -9.62
C VAL A 80 -4.64 12.04 -8.22
N SER A 81 -3.62 11.87 -7.39
CA SER A 81 -3.62 12.30 -5.98
C SER A 81 -2.72 13.53 -5.79
N TYR A 82 -3.31 14.73 -5.64
CA TYR A 82 -2.55 15.95 -5.36
C TYR A 82 -1.69 15.83 -4.07
N PRO A 83 -2.18 15.28 -2.94
CA PRO A 83 -1.35 15.06 -1.76
C PRO A 83 -0.14 14.16 -2.01
N TYR A 84 -0.23 13.23 -2.96
CA TYR A 84 0.93 12.40 -3.33
C TYR A 84 1.98 13.19 -4.11
N ILE A 85 1.57 14.14 -4.97
CA ILE A 85 2.52 15.00 -5.70
C ILE A 85 3.30 15.87 -4.71
N GLU A 86 2.63 16.51 -3.73
CA GLU A 86 3.30 17.27 -2.65
C GLU A 86 4.28 16.39 -1.86
N HIS A 87 3.90 15.14 -1.61
CA HIS A 87 4.76 14.17 -0.94
C HIS A 87 5.99 13.81 -1.78
N CYS A 88 5.86 13.72 -3.11
CA CYS A 88 6.99 13.52 -4.02
C CYS A 88 7.97 14.71 -4.03
N GLU A 89 7.45 15.94 -3.97
CA GLU A 89 8.28 17.16 -3.86
C GLU A 89 9.06 17.16 -2.54
N GLU A 90 8.38 16.89 -1.43
CA GLU A 90 9.01 16.77 -0.11
C GLU A 90 10.08 15.66 -0.11
N MET A 91 9.79 14.50 -0.72
CA MET A 91 10.77 13.41 -0.84
C MET A 91 12.01 13.86 -1.59
N PHE A 92 11.86 14.55 -2.72
CA PHE A 92 13.00 15.08 -3.45
C PHE A 92 13.85 16.00 -2.57
N GLN A 93 13.24 16.98 -1.92
CA GLN A 93 13.96 17.92 -1.05
C GLN A 93 14.68 17.18 0.09
N PHE A 94 13.98 16.25 0.73
CA PHE A 94 14.54 15.44 1.83
C PHE A 94 15.76 14.64 1.38
N VAL A 95 15.66 13.87 0.29
CA VAL A 95 16.76 13.05 -0.22
C VAL A 95 17.93 13.94 -0.70
N ASN A 96 17.61 15.07 -1.32
CA ASN A 96 18.63 15.99 -1.86
C ASN A 96 19.48 16.67 -0.78
N THR A 97 19.00 16.72 0.48
CA THR A 97 19.84 17.16 1.61
C THR A 97 21.02 16.22 1.88
N TYR A 98 20.88 14.94 1.53
CA TYR A 98 21.90 13.92 1.69
C TYR A 98 22.79 13.74 0.46
N LEU A 99 22.18 13.76 -0.74
CA LEU A 99 22.89 13.40 -1.98
C LEU A 99 23.42 14.59 -2.78
N GLN A 100 22.77 15.76 -2.66
CA GLN A 100 23.09 16.94 -3.49
C GLN A 100 23.16 16.57 -4.98
N LEU A 101 22.07 15.96 -5.47
CA LEU A 101 21.99 15.44 -6.84
C LEU A 101 22.40 16.49 -7.88
N THR A 102 23.17 16.06 -8.85
CA THR A 102 23.64 16.87 -9.99
C THR A 102 23.04 16.32 -11.31
N ASP A 103 23.16 17.08 -12.38
CA ASP A 103 22.68 16.69 -13.72
C ASP A 103 23.42 15.45 -14.29
N LYS A 104 24.50 15.01 -13.64
CA LYS A 104 25.26 13.81 -14.02
C LYS A 104 24.75 12.57 -13.30
N ASP A 105 23.94 12.74 -12.26
CA ASP A 105 23.48 11.65 -11.43
C ASP A 105 22.28 10.94 -12.07
N SER A 106 22.21 9.64 -11.83
CA SER A 106 21.14 8.77 -12.31
C SER A 106 20.19 8.40 -11.17
N VAL A 107 18.90 8.45 -11.44
CA VAL A 107 17.81 8.10 -10.53
C VAL A 107 17.00 6.97 -11.13
N LEU A 108 16.76 5.93 -10.34
CA LEU A 108 15.89 4.80 -10.67
C LEU A 108 14.68 4.82 -9.75
N ASP A 109 13.47 4.74 -10.31
CA ASP A 109 12.25 4.49 -9.56
C ASP A 109 11.73 3.08 -9.87
N ILE A 110 11.53 2.27 -8.82
CA ILE A 110 11.08 0.88 -8.95
C ILE A 110 9.65 0.76 -8.43
N GLY A 111 8.73 0.27 -9.28
CA GLY A 111 7.30 0.32 -9.05
C GLY A 111 6.79 1.75 -9.19
N GLY A 112 7.37 2.54 -10.10
CA GLY A 112 7.10 3.97 -10.22
C GLY A 112 5.80 4.31 -10.94
N ASN A 113 4.95 3.31 -11.23
CA ASN A 113 3.58 3.49 -11.71
C ASN A 113 3.55 4.34 -13.00
N ASP A 114 2.76 5.40 -13.05
CA ASP A 114 2.61 6.32 -14.19
C ASP A 114 3.74 7.35 -14.33
N GLY A 115 4.83 7.19 -13.57
CA GLY A 115 6.01 8.04 -13.59
C GLY A 115 5.86 9.37 -12.82
N THR A 116 4.82 9.54 -12.04
CA THR A 116 4.52 10.80 -11.33
C THR A 116 5.67 11.25 -10.43
N LEU A 117 6.32 10.34 -9.68
CA LEU A 117 7.44 10.69 -8.80
C LEU A 117 8.61 11.27 -9.61
N LEU A 118 9.05 10.58 -10.66
CA LEU A 118 10.15 11.06 -11.50
C LEU A 118 9.80 12.32 -12.29
N LYS A 119 8.54 12.47 -12.71
CA LYS A 119 8.06 13.71 -13.33
C LYS A 119 8.15 14.89 -12.37
N THR A 120 7.80 14.68 -11.11
CA THR A 120 7.97 15.70 -10.05
C THR A 120 9.46 16.03 -9.84
N PHE A 121 10.34 15.01 -9.81
CA PHE A 121 11.78 15.23 -9.68
C PHE A 121 12.34 16.03 -10.84
N LEU A 122 11.91 15.75 -12.08
CA LEU A 122 12.33 16.49 -13.27
C LEU A 122 11.79 17.92 -13.28
N SER A 123 10.64 18.21 -12.69
CA SER A 123 10.15 19.60 -12.57
C SER A 123 11.05 20.45 -11.64
N LEU A 124 11.64 19.80 -10.62
CA LEU A 124 12.56 20.46 -9.67
C LEU A 124 14.01 20.47 -10.17
N LYS A 125 14.40 19.47 -10.96
CA LYS A 125 15.74 19.33 -11.53
C LYS A 125 15.67 18.73 -12.96
N PRO A 126 15.52 19.55 -14.00
CA PRO A 126 15.15 19.11 -15.36
C PRO A 126 16.16 18.21 -16.08
N HIS A 127 17.42 18.19 -15.66
CA HIS A 127 18.48 17.45 -16.35
C HIS A 127 18.91 16.18 -15.65
N LEU A 128 18.14 15.70 -14.64
CA LEU A 128 18.41 14.41 -14.04
C LEU A 128 18.25 13.28 -15.06
N ASN A 129 19.16 12.31 -15.00
CA ASN A 129 19.02 11.09 -15.78
C ASN A 129 18.12 10.11 -15.04
N VAL A 130 16.87 9.96 -15.46
CA VAL A 130 15.86 9.16 -14.77
C VAL A 130 15.50 7.90 -15.53
N LEU A 131 15.12 6.84 -14.80
CA LEU A 131 14.56 5.60 -15.33
C LEU A 131 13.47 5.11 -14.40
N ASN A 132 12.31 4.76 -14.96
CA ASN A 132 11.21 4.08 -14.28
C ASN A 132 11.22 2.59 -14.64
N ILE A 133 10.95 1.71 -13.66
CA ILE A 133 10.67 0.28 -13.88
C ILE A 133 9.37 -0.06 -13.18
N ASP A 134 8.40 -0.56 -13.95
CA ASP A 134 7.11 -1.03 -13.41
C ASP A 134 6.66 -2.30 -14.14
N ALA A 135 6.02 -3.22 -13.40
CA ALA A 135 5.56 -4.49 -13.94
C ALA A 135 4.27 -4.35 -14.76
N SER A 136 3.53 -3.25 -14.59
CA SER A 136 2.24 -3.02 -15.23
C SER A 136 2.42 -2.38 -16.61
N GLU A 137 1.98 -3.08 -17.64
CA GLU A 137 2.14 -2.63 -19.03
C GLU A 137 1.45 -1.28 -19.29
N ASN A 138 0.18 -1.18 -18.89
CA ASN A 138 -0.64 0.02 -19.07
C ASN A 138 -0.08 1.25 -18.34
N LEU A 139 0.55 1.08 -17.19
CA LEU A 139 1.14 2.17 -16.42
C LEU A 139 2.51 2.58 -16.98
N THR A 140 3.31 1.61 -17.40
CA THR A 140 4.59 1.86 -18.10
C THR A 140 4.36 2.67 -19.38
N GLU A 141 3.35 2.30 -20.19
CA GLU A 141 2.97 3.07 -21.37
C GLU A 141 2.54 4.50 -21.02
N LEU A 142 1.81 4.68 -19.94
CA LEU A 142 1.39 6.00 -19.47
C LEU A 142 2.59 6.83 -19.01
N ALA A 143 3.53 6.23 -18.28
CA ALA A 143 4.76 6.91 -17.88
C ALA A 143 5.57 7.37 -19.10
N ILE A 144 5.71 6.54 -20.14
CA ILE A 144 6.35 6.92 -21.41
C ILE A 144 5.63 8.09 -22.07
N LYS A 145 4.28 8.06 -22.13
CA LYS A 145 3.47 9.18 -22.66
C LYS A 145 3.66 10.47 -21.85
N ASN A 146 3.92 10.34 -20.56
CA ASN A 146 4.24 11.46 -19.66
C ASN A 146 5.69 11.96 -19.81
N GLY A 147 6.49 11.39 -20.72
CA GLY A 147 7.88 11.79 -20.98
C GLY A 147 8.91 11.14 -20.04
N ILE A 148 8.53 10.09 -19.31
CA ILE A 148 9.44 9.40 -18.39
C ILE A 148 9.97 8.11 -19.06
N PRO A 149 11.30 7.98 -19.25
CA PRO A 149 11.91 6.74 -19.73
C PRO A 149 11.52 5.57 -18.81
N SER A 150 10.86 4.55 -19.35
CA SER A 150 10.28 3.47 -18.55
C SER A 150 10.49 2.11 -19.19
N LEU A 151 10.65 1.07 -18.34
CA LEU A 151 10.75 -0.33 -18.74
C LEU A 151 9.64 -1.14 -18.06
N ASN A 152 8.91 -1.93 -18.84
CA ASN A 152 7.92 -2.86 -18.33
C ASN A 152 8.59 -4.17 -17.90
N LEU A 153 9.01 -4.24 -16.65
CA LEU A 153 9.74 -5.37 -16.07
C LEU A 153 9.44 -5.50 -14.57
N PHE A 154 9.47 -6.72 -14.06
CA PHE A 154 9.62 -6.95 -12.63
C PHE A 154 11.06 -6.66 -12.21
N TRP A 155 11.21 -5.95 -11.08
CA TRP A 155 12.52 -5.72 -10.49
C TRP A 155 12.98 -6.93 -9.70
N ASN A 156 14.17 -7.40 -10.00
CA ASN A 156 14.84 -8.51 -9.32
C ASN A 156 16.35 -8.47 -9.61
N LYS A 157 17.10 -9.42 -9.08
CA LYS A 157 18.54 -9.59 -9.34
C LYS A 157 18.87 -9.67 -10.84
N GLU A 158 18.13 -10.47 -11.58
CA GLU A 158 18.34 -10.73 -13.00
C GLU A 158 18.13 -9.45 -13.82
N THR A 159 17.09 -8.68 -13.52
CA THR A 159 16.82 -7.38 -14.15
C THR A 159 17.95 -6.40 -13.86
N ALA A 160 18.41 -6.33 -12.61
CA ALA A 160 19.53 -5.48 -12.21
C ALA A 160 20.83 -5.83 -12.97
N GLN A 161 21.15 -7.12 -13.09
CA GLN A 161 22.31 -7.60 -13.82
C GLN A 161 22.23 -7.27 -15.32
N ARG A 162 21.07 -7.49 -15.95
CA ARG A 162 20.85 -7.15 -17.37
C ARG A 162 20.97 -5.66 -17.63
N LEU A 163 20.47 -4.83 -16.70
CA LEU A 163 20.55 -3.37 -16.82
C LEU A 163 22.01 -2.89 -16.71
N GLY A 164 22.84 -3.51 -15.85
CA GLY A 164 24.26 -3.25 -15.70
C GLY A 164 24.59 -1.79 -15.34
N LYS A 165 23.63 -1.05 -14.77
CA LYS A 165 23.75 0.38 -14.43
C LYS A 165 23.82 0.60 -12.93
N LYS A 166 24.47 1.71 -12.55
CA LYS A 166 24.51 2.22 -11.17
C LYS A 166 23.70 3.50 -11.08
N PHE A 167 23.00 3.65 -9.94
CA PHE A 167 22.14 4.80 -9.66
C PHE A 167 22.55 5.47 -8.36
N LYS A 168 22.64 6.80 -8.40
CA LYS A 168 22.93 7.62 -7.23
C LYS A 168 21.76 7.62 -6.25
N LEU A 169 20.54 7.58 -6.78
CA LEU A 169 19.31 7.43 -6.02
C LEU A 169 18.49 6.30 -6.63
N ILE A 170 18.03 5.39 -5.78
CA ILE A 170 16.98 4.44 -6.10
C ILE A 170 15.79 4.77 -5.20
N THR A 171 14.60 4.91 -5.77
CA THR A 171 13.35 5.09 -5.03
C THR A 171 12.47 3.84 -5.17
N THR A 172 11.74 3.53 -4.11
CA THR A 172 10.72 2.48 -4.10
C THR A 172 9.63 2.91 -3.14
N THR A 173 8.46 3.30 -3.68
CA THR A 173 7.35 3.82 -2.88
C THR A 173 6.14 2.89 -2.97
N ASN A 174 5.71 2.36 -1.82
CA ASN A 174 4.54 1.47 -1.72
C ASN A 174 4.54 0.29 -2.71
N CYS A 175 5.73 -0.23 -3.05
CA CYS A 175 5.93 -1.35 -3.96
C CYS A 175 6.60 -2.55 -3.25
N PHE A 176 7.51 -2.31 -2.32
CA PHE A 176 8.34 -3.35 -1.71
C PHE A 176 7.54 -4.43 -0.96
N GLN A 177 6.42 -4.06 -0.34
CA GLN A 177 5.51 -4.99 0.34
C GLN A 177 4.78 -5.94 -0.62
N HIS A 178 4.76 -5.65 -1.91
CA HIS A 178 4.13 -6.44 -2.97
C HIS A 178 5.07 -7.51 -3.55
N THR A 179 6.37 -7.43 -3.22
CA THR A 179 7.43 -8.14 -3.96
C THR A 179 7.74 -9.50 -3.36
N GLU A 180 7.73 -10.54 -4.20
CA GLU A 180 8.22 -11.90 -3.88
C GLU A 180 9.04 -12.44 -5.07
N PRO A 181 10.27 -12.95 -4.86
CA PRO A 181 11.00 -13.03 -3.58
C PRO A 181 11.73 -11.73 -3.21
N ILE A 182 11.55 -11.27 -1.95
CA ILE A 182 12.19 -10.04 -1.45
C ILE A 182 13.73 -10.09 -1.45
N SER A 183 14.30 -11.29 -1.33
CA SER A 183 15.75 -11.50 -1.37
C SER A 183 16.34 -11.09 -2.72
N SER A 184 15.73 -11.52 -3.83
CA SER A 184 16.17 -11.16 -5.18
C SER A 184 15.97 -9.65 -5.46
N PHE A 185 14.92 -9.06 -4.92
CA PHE A 185 14.69 -7.61 -5.00
C PHE A 185 15.84 -6.83 -4.34
N VAL A 186 16.17 -7.16 -3.08
CA VAL A 186 17.21 -6.45 -2.32
C VAL A 186 18.61 -6.71 -2.89
N GLU A 187 18.86 -7.90 -3.41
CA GLU A 187 20.11 -8.20 -4.11
C GLU A 187 20.25 -7.33 -5.37
N GLY A 188 19.16 -7.16 -6.15
CA GLY A 188 19.10 -6.24 -7.28
C GLY A 188 19.40 -4.79 -6.88
N ILE A 189 18.85 -4.31 -5.75
CA ILE A 189 19.17 -2.99 -5.19
C ILE A 189 20.67 -2.88 -4.93
N SER A 190 21.25 -3.83 -4.18
CA SER A 190 22.69 -3.81 -3.85
C SER A 190 23.58 -3.81 -5.10
N LEU A 191 23.16 -4.53 -6.15
CA LEU A 191 23.86 -4.57 -7.43
C LEU A 191 23.77 -3.26 -8.22
N SER A 192 22.68 -2.50 -8.09
CA SER A 192 22.41 -1.29 -8.89
C SER A 192 22.65 0.02 -8.14
N LEU A 193 22.78 -0.02 -6.83
CA LEU A 193 23.09 1.17 -6.03
C LEU A 193 24.54 1.61 -6.27
N ASP A 194 24.76 2.90 -6.55
CA ASP A 194 26.10 3.49 -6.58
C ASP A 194 26.78 3.34 -5.20
N LYS A 195 28.11 3.30 -5.19
CA LYS A 195 28.88 3.17 -3.95
C LYS A 195 28.58 4.29 -2.93
N PHE A 196 28.19 5.48 -3.40
CA PHE A 196 27.76 6.63 -2.61
C PHE A 196 26.28 6.94 -2.83
N GLY A 197 25.51 5.93 -3.24
CA GLY A 197 24.09 6.06 -3.51
C GLY A 197 23.24 5.85 -2.27
N ILE A 198 21.99 6.28 -2.38
CA ILE A 198 20.94 6.04 -1.40
C ILE A 198 19.78 5.30 -2.07
N TRP A 199 19.27 4.27 -1.42
CA TRP A 199 17.98 3.71 -1.67
C TRP A 199 16.97 4.34 -0.71
N CYS A 200 16.01 5.11 -1.25
CA CYS A 200 14.89 5.69 -0.51
C CYS A 200 13.70 4.74 -0.63
N LEU A 201 13.38 4.06 0.45
CA LEU A 201 12.31 3.07 0.52
C LEU A 201 11.16 3.59 1.36
N GLU A 202 9.93 3.55 0.80
CA GLU A 202 8.69 3.79 1.55
C GLU A 202 7.76 2.59 1.51
N PHE A 203 7.17 2.29 2.67
CA PHE A 203 6.20 1.20 2.84
C PHE A 203 5.23 1.49 3.99
N PRO A 204 4.02 0.89 3.99
CA PRO A 204 3.09 0.97 5.11
C PRO A 204 3.74 0.38 6.37
N TYR A 205 3.89 1.18 7.42
CA TYR A 205 4.56 0.76 8.64
C TYR A 205 3.64 -0.08 9.51
N TRP A 206 3.92 -1.38 9.61
CA TRP A 206 3.03 -2.33 10.27
C TRP A 206 2.76 -1.99 11.73
N LYS A 207 3.71 -1.41 12.46
CA LYS A 207 3.50 -0.92 13.83
C LYS A 207 2.35 0.09 13.91
N THR A 208 2.28 1.02 12.96
CA THR A 208 1.16 1.98 12.89
C THR A 208 -0.16 1.28 12.63
N SER A 209 -0.18 0.32 11.71
CA SER A 209 -1.39 -0.43 11.39
C SER A 209 -1.92 -1.22 12.59
N LEU A 210 -1.02 -1.84 13.37
CA LEU A 210 -1.38 -2.52 14.62
C LEU A 210 -1.95 -1.55 15.67
N GLU A 211 -1.31 -0.40 15.87
CA GLU A 211 -1.72 0.61 16.86
C GLU A 211 -3.05 1.30 16.51
N THR A 212 -3.37 1.39 15.25
CA THR A 212 -4.57 2.08 14.74
C THR A 212 -5.61 1.14 14.15
N ASN A 213 -5.48 -0.17 14.40
CA ASN A 213 -6.41 -1.21 13.95
C ASN A 213 -6.67 -1.24 12.44
N GLN A 214 -5.68 -0.87 11.62
CA GLN A 214 -5.80 -0.82 10.16
C GLN A 214 -5.69 -2.23 9.55
N PHE A 215 -6.68 -3.08 9.80
CA PHE A 215 -6.72 -4.43 9.23
C PHE A 215 -6.97 -4.41 7.71
N ASP A 216 -7.45 -3.30 7.17
CA ASP A 216 -7.65 -3.04 5.75
C ASP A 216 -6.35 -2.89 4.95
N GLN A 217 -5.20 -2.83 5.64
CA GLN A 217 -3.88 -3.02 5.02
C GLN A 217 -3.64 -4.47 4.62
N VAL A 218 -4.46 -5.43 5.14
CA VAL A 218 -4.33 -6.85 4.82
C VAL A 218 -5.17 -7.15 3.58
N TYR A 219 -4.49 -7.27 2.43
CA TYR A 219 -5.06 -7.70 1.15
C TYR A 219 -4.00 -8.38 0.29
N HIS A 220 -4.42 -9.11 -0.74
CA HIS A 220 -3.58 -10.06 -1.46
C HIS A 220 -2.34 -9.46 -2.14
N GLU A 221 -2.35 -8.16 -2.43
CA GLU A 221 -1.20 -7.46 -3.00
C GLU A 221 -0.12 -7.17 -1.94
N HIS A 222 -0.48 -7.03 -0.65
CA HIS A 222 0.45 -6.79 0.44
C HIS A 222 0.99 -8.12 1.00
N VAL A 223 1.99 -8.69 0.34
CA VAL A 223 2.57 -9.99 0.75
C VAL A 223 3.25 -9.89 2.11
N TYR A 224 3.90 -8.76 2.41
CA TYR A 224 4.69 -8.55 3.62
C TYR A 224 4.28 -7.31 4.40
N TYR A 225 4.34 -7.43 5.73
CA TYR A 225 4.01 -6.37 6.69
C TYR A 225 5.28 -6.04 7.48
N TYR A 226 5.91 -4.92 7.12
CA TYR A 226 7.24 -4.60 7.57
C TYR A 226 7.28 -3.81 8.87
N LEU A 227 8.15 -4.28 9.77
CA LEU A 227 8.80 -3.56 10.85
C LEU A 227 10.26 -3.29 10.46
N LEU A 228 10.97 -2.42 11.20
CA LEU A 228 12.39 -2.20 10.95
C LEU A 228 13.24 -3.43 11.31
N ARG A 229 12.88 -4.15 12.37
CA ARG A 229 13.62 -5.32 12.87
C ARG A 229 13.88 -6.39 11.79
N PRO A 230 12.88 -6.91 11.03
CA PRO A 230 13.14 -7.83 9.93
C PRO A 230 13.95 -7.19 8.79
N LEU A 231 13.74 -5.89 8.51
CA LEU A 231 14.45 -5.20 7.43
C LEU A 231 15.94 -5.02 7.73
N VAL A 232 16.31 -4.70 8.98
CA VAL A 232 17.73 -4.65 9.39
C VAL A 232 18.41 -5.98 9.11
N LYS A 233 17.76 -7.11 9.47
CA LYS A 233 18.30 -8.46 9.20
C LYS A 233 18.40 -8.76 7.71
N LEU A 234 17.40 -8.35 6.92
CA LEU A 234 17.39 -8.54 5.48
C LEU A 234 18.51 -7.76 4.79
N PHE A 235 18.60 -6.44 5.09
CA PHE A 235 19.57 -5.55 4.44
C PHE A 235 21.01 -5.91 4.81
N ASP A 236 21.22 -6.40 6.04
CA ASP A 236 22.53 -6.86 6.50
C ASP A 236 23.13 -7.95 5.61
N LYS A 237 22.32 -8.87 5.11
CA LYS A 237 22.73 -9.96 4.22
C LYS A 237 23.26 -9.46 2.86
N TYR A 238 22.83 -8.29 2.42
CA TYR A 238 23.20 -7.72 1.13
C TYR A 238 24.15 -6.52 1.26
N ASN A 239 24.87 -6.45 2.40
CA ASN A 239 25.84 -5.38 2.68
C ASN A 239 25.22 -3.97 2.64
N LEU A 240 23.95 -3.87 3.04
CA LEU A 240 23.21 -2.61 3.15
C LEU A 240 22.93 -2.25 4.60
N ARG A 241 22.76 -0.96 4.90
CA ARG A 241 22.37 -0.45 6.21
C ARG A 241 21.39 0.71 6.10
N ILE A 242 20.50 0.82 7.07
CA ILE A 242 19.62 1.98 7.24
C ILE A 242 20.43 3.11 7.89
N ILE A 243 20.36 4.31 7.30
CA ILE A 243 21.02 5.52 7.85
C ILE A 243 20.01 6.53 8.40
N LYS A 244 18.74 6.44 7.97
CA LYS A 244 17.64 7.32 8.40
C LYS A 244 16.32 6.57 8.37
N ALA A 245 15.46 6.84 9.36
CA ALA A 245 14.09 6.37 9.40
C ALA A 245 13.16 7.51 9.79
N VAL A 246 12.11 7.76 9.00
CA VAL A 246 11.13 8.83 9.27
C VAL A 246 9.72 8.31 9.00
N LYS A 247 8.79 8.61 9.89
CA LYS A 247 7.39 8.24 9.75
C LYS A 247 6.60 9.41 9.15
N TYR A 248 5.80 9.11 8.14
CA TYR A 248 4.89 10.05 7.47
C TYR A 248 3.43 9.64 7.65
N PRO A 249 2.49 10.61 7.73
CA PRO A 249 1.07 10.30 7.94
C PRO A 249 0.35 9.82 6.66
N ILE A 250 1.01 9.89 5.50
CA ILE A 250 0.41 9.49 4.21
C ILE A 250 0.06 7.99 4.19
N HIS A 251 -0.98 7.61 3.46
CA HIS A 251 -1.47 6.22 3.29
C HIS A 251 -1.79 5.46 4.59
N GLY A 252 -2.05 6.20 5.69
CA GLY A 252 -2.36 5.59 6.99
C GLY A 252 -1.14 5.35 7.88
N GLY A 253 0.02 5.85 7.50
CA GLY A 253 1.28 5.76 8.22
C GLY A 253 2.34 5.00 7.45
N THR A 254 3.16 5.77 6.73
CA THR A 254 4.28 5.27 5.91
C THR A 254 5.59 5.44 6.67
N MET A 255 6.48 4.47 6.59
CA MET A 255 7.87 4.59 7.00
C MET A 255 8.74 4.83 5.77
N ARG A 256 9.54 5.92 5.81
CA ARG A 256 10.60 6.18 4.84
C ARG A 256 11.93 5.78 5.44
N LEU A 257 12.69 4.98 4.72
CA LEU A 257 14.06 4.62 5.07
C LEU A 257 15.02 5.15 4.01
N LEU A 258 16.14 5.72 4.47
CA LEU A 258 17.32 5.92 3.63
C LEU A 258 18.31 4.79 3.92
N ILE A 259 18.72 4.10 2.88
CA ILE A 259 19.54 2.89 2.95
C ILE A 259 20.75 3.06 2.02
N THR A 260 21.92 2.66 2.48
CA THR A 260 23.17 2.73 1.71
C THR A 260 24.02 1.49 1.92
N HIS A 261 25.08 1.33 1.15
CA HIS A 261 26.06 0.27 1.40
C HIS A 261 26.72 0.40 2.79
N LYS A 262 27.09 -0.72 3.38
CA LYS A 262 27.96 -0.76 4.57
C LYS A 262 29.42 -0.40 4.23
N GLY A 263 30.23 -0.14 5.25
CA GLY A 263 31.66 0.11 5.15
C GLY A 263 32.04 1.59 5.03
N GLU A 264 33.28 1.88 4.62
CA GLU A 264 33.84 3.23 4.56
C GLU A 264 33.00 4.20 3.72
N LEU A 265 32.41 3.71 2.64
CA LEU A 265 31.59 4.48 1.74
C LEU A 265 30.29 4.96 2.39
N GLY A 266 29.71 4.12 3.27
CA GLY A 266 28.53 4.51 4.05
C GLY A 266 28.87 5.46 5.22
N GLN A 267 30.12 5.56 5.62
CA GLN A 267 30.55 6.50 6.68
C GLN A 267 30.44 7.97 6.25
N ALA A 268 30.42 8.24 4.94
CA ALA A 268 30.18 9.59 4.42
C ALA A 268 28.81 10.15 4.84
N PHE A 269 27.85 9.29 5.15
CA PHE A 269 26.52 9.65 5.64
C PHE A 269 26.47 9.52 7.18
N GLN A 270 27.25 10.31 7.90
CA GLN A 270 27.21 10.44 9.36
C GLN A 270 26.11 11.45 9.76
N PRO A 271 25.45 11.28 10.89
CA PRO A 271 25.55 10.24 11.92
C PRO A 271 24.39 9.24 11.85
N CYS A 272 24.55 8.10 12.57
CA CYS A 272 23.44 7.21 12.87
C CYS A 272 22.30 8.01 13.51
N ASP A 273 21.13 7.95 12.92
CA ASP A 273 19.94 8.53 13.48
C ASP A 273 19.51 7.68 14.70
N TYR A 274 19.59 8.23 15.88
CA TYR A 274 19.11 7.57 17.11
C TYR A 274 17.64 7.15 17.00
N SER A 275 16.87 7.74 16.07
CA SER A 275 15.49 7.35 15.81
C SER A 275 15.35 5.88 15.41
N ILE A 276 16.35 5.28 14.75
CA ILE A 276 16.32 3.86 14.36
C ILE A 276 16.28 2.98 15.61
N GLU A 277 17.12 3.25 16.60
CA GLU A 277 17.13 2.51 17.87
C GLU A 277 15.83 2.69 18.64
N GLU A 278 15.24 3.89 18.62
CA GLU A 278 13.96 4.16 19.24
C GLU A 278 12.82 3.36 18.58
N TYR A 279 12.80 3.30 17.24
CA TYR A 279 11.82 2.47 16.52
C TYR A 279 12.00 0.99 16.86
N LEU A 280 13.24 0.47 16.85
CA LEU A 280 13.53 -0.91 17.20
C LEU A 280 13.11 -1.27 18.63
N LYS A 281 13.26 -0.33 19.60
CA LYS A 281 12.77 -0.51 20.97
C LYS A 281 11.24 -0.56 21.03
N LYS A 282 10.54 0.26 20.23
CA LYS A 282 9.07 0.27 20.15
C LYS A 282 8.51 -0.97 19.47
N GLU A 283 9.30 -1.69 18.68
CA GLU A 283 8.94 -2.94 18.01
C GLU A 283 9.13 -4.17 18.91
N SER A 284 8.71 -4.10 20.16
CA SER A 284 8.86 -5.16 21.18
C SER A 284 7.66 -6.12 21.24
N ASN A 285 6.78 -6.13 20.22
CA ASN A 285 5.61 -6.98 20.19
C ASN A 285 5.98 -8.48 20.28
N THR A 286 5.32 -9.20 21.15
CA THR A 286 5.37 -10.66 21.24
C THR A 286 4.35 -11.29 20.29
N ILE A 287 4.46 -12.58 20.04
CA ILE A 287 3.43 -13.30 19.26
C ILE A 287 2.05 -13.21 19.91
N GLN A 288 1.98 -13.16 21.24
CA GLN A 288 0.72 -13.00 21.95
C GLN A 288 0.05 -11.67 21.65
N ASP A 289 0.82 -10.57 21.54
CA ASP A 289 0.28 -9.26 21.17
C ASP A 289 -0.36 -9.27 19.76
N TYR A 290 0.23 -10.02 18.82
CA TYR A 290 -0.36 -10.19 17.48
C TYR A 290 -1.64 -11.02 17.51
N ILE A 291 -1.67 -12.11 18.27
CA ILE A 291 -2.85 -12.96 18.43
C ILE A 291 -3.99 -12.16 19.09
N ASP A 292 -3.69 -11.38 20.12
CA ASP A 292 -4.69 -10.57 20.82
C ASP A 292 -5.21 -9.44 19.94
N TRP A 293 -4.33 -8.84 19.12
CA TRP A 293 -4.72 -7.88 18.10
C TRP A 293 -5.70 -8.52 17.09
N GLY A 294 -5.37 -9.70 16.54
CA GLY A 294 -6.23 -10.41 15.58
C GLY A 294 -7.63 -10.66 16.14
N LYS A 295 -7.72 -11.19 17.37
CA LYS A 295 -9.01 -11.38 18.07
C LYS A 295 -9.75 -10.06 18.29
N GLY A 296 -9.03 -9.00 18.62
CA GLY A 296 -9.59 -7.66 18.78
C GLY A 296 -10.22 -7.15 17.50
N ILE A 297 -9.55 -7.38 16.36
CA ILE A 297 -10.07 -7.00 15.02
C ILE A 297 -11.30 -7.81 14.63
N GLU A 298 -11.33 -9.12 14.88
CA GLU A 298 -12.51 -9.95 14.62
C GLU A 298 -13.75 -9.42 15.36
N LEU A 299 -13.57 -9.10 16.65
CA LEU A 299 -14.64 -8.49 17.45
C LEU A 299 -15.04 -7.10 16.93
N TYR A 300 -14.06 -6.31 16.48
CA TYR A 300 -14.27 -5.00 15.89
C TYR A 300 -15.10 -5.09 14.59
N ILE A 301 -14.74 -5.99 13.68
CA ILE A 301 -15.47 -6.25 12.43
C ILE A 301 -16.92 -6.61 12.73
N LYS A 302 -17.14 -7.52 13.67
CA LYS A 302 -18.50 -7.93 14.09
C LYS A 302 -19.32 -6.74 14.60
N LYS A 303 -18.76 -5.97 15.53
CA LYS A 303 -19.46 -4.79 16.12
C LYS A 303 -19.75 -3.72 15.04
N SER A 304 -18.82 -3.50 14.13
CA SER A 304 -19.00 -2.53 13.03
C SER A 304 -20.10 -2.99 12.07
N ARG A 305 -20.14 -4.29 11.75
CA ARG A 305 -21.22 -4.87 10.95
C ARG A 305 -22.58 -4.70 11.64
N ASP A 306 -22.67 -5.08 12.93
CA ASP A 306 -23.91 -4.96 13.72
C ASP A 306 -24.41 -3.51 13.75
N PHE A 307 -23.49 -2.53 13.86
CA PHE A 307 -23.83 -1.10 13.80
C PHE A 307 -24.46 -0.74 12.45
N ILE A 308 -23.86 -1.14 11.32
CA ILE A 308 -24.39 -0.86 9.98
C ILE A 308 -25.75 -1.52 9.77
N LEU A 309 -25.89 -2.80 10.15
CA LEU A 309 -27.16 -3.53 10.05
C LEU A 309 -28.26 -2.88 10.90
N ASN A 310 -27.92 -2.32 12.06
CA ASN A 310 -28.89 -1.64 12.90
C ASN A 310 -29.40 -0.33 12.23
N LEU A 311 -28.53 0.45 11.58
CA LEU A 311 -28.96 1.61 10.81
C LEU A 311 -29.90 1.20 9.68
N LYS A 312 -29.57 0.13 8.93
CA LYS A 312 -30.44 -0.37 7.87
C LYS A 312 -31.80 -0.83 8.37
N LYS A 313 -31.85 -1.54 9.53
CA LYS A 313 -33.11 -1.93 10.20
C LYS A 313 -33.99 -0.74 10.61
N GLN A 314 -33.40 0.41 10.91
CA GLN A 314 -34.11 1.65 11.22
C GLN A 314 -34.62 2.36 9.95
N GLY A 315 -34.38 1.79 8.77
CA GLY A 315 -34.85 2.32 7.48
C GLY A 315 -33.93 3.35 6.84
N TYR A 316 -32.74 3.60 7.40
CA TYR A 316 -31.80 4.55 6.81
C TYR A 316 -31.21 4.04 5.49
N LYS A 317 -31.00 4.97 4.54
CA LYS A 317 -30.29 4.74 3.30
C LYS A 317 -28.79 4.96 3.51
N LEU A 318 -27.98 3.98 3.09
CA LEU A 318 -26.54 4.02 3.25
C LEU A 318 -25.85 3.96 1.90
N ALA A 319 -24.87 4.84 1.70
CA ALA A 319 -23.96 4.80 0.55
C ALA A 319 -22.51 4.74 1.05
N GLY A 320 -21.58 4.35 0.16
CA GLY A 320 -20.15 4.45 0.42
C GLY A 320 -19.52 5.57 -0.39
N PHE A 321 -18.33 6.02 0.01
CA PHE A 321 -17.48 6.91 -0.77
C PHE A 321 -16.05 6.41 -0.81
N GLY A 322 -15.51 6.25 -2.03
CA GLY A 322 -14.15 5.78 -2.31
C GLY A 322 -14.10 4.27 -2.53
N ALA A 323 -14.22 3.82 -3.79
CA ALA A 323 -14.04 2.42 -4.19
C ALA A 323 -12.54 2.05 -4.22
N ALA A 324 -11.89 2.18 -3.07
CA ALA A 324 -10.48 1.86 -2.86
C ALA A 324 -10.30 0.40 -2.44
N ALA A 325 -9.09 -0.15 -2.63
CA ALA A 325 -8.72 -1.50 -2.18
C ALA A 325 -9.09 -1.75 -0.72
N LYS A 326 -8.76 -0.82 0.16
CA LYS A 326 -9.09 -0.88 1.59
C LYS A 326 -10.60 -0.92 1.84
N GLY A 327 -11.38 -0.14 1.09
CA GLY A 327 -12.85 -0.17 1.15
C GLY A 327 -13.43 -1.52 0.76
N CYS A 328 -12.85 -2.17 -0.25
CA CYS A 328 -13.24 -3.52 -0.66
C CYS A 328 -12.99 -4.54 0.47
N ILE A 329 -11.85 -4.45 1.18
CA ILE A 329 -11.57 -5.29 2.36
C ILE A 329 -12.62 -5.07 3.45
N TYR A 330 -12.96 -3.81 3.75
CA TYR A 330 -13.99 -3.51 4.75
C TYR A 330 -15.32 -4.15 4.43
N LEU A 331 -15.83 -3.89 3.24
CA LEU A 331 -17.14 -4.39 2.82
C LEU A 331 -17.17 -5.92 2.86
N ASN A 332 -16.14 -6.58 2.34
CA ASN A 332 -16.09 -8.05 2.33
C ASN A 332 -15.89 -8.66 3.72
N ALA A 333 -15.01 -8.09 4.56
CA ALA A 333 -14.76 -8.58 5.92
C ALA A 333 -16.04 -8.44 6.80
N MET A 334 -16.79 -7.37 6.60
CA MET A 334 -18.08 -7.16 7.28
C MET A 334 -19.25 -7.87 6.57
N GLN A 335 -19.01 -8.54 5.44
CA GLN A 335 -20.04 -9.20 4.64
C GLN A 335 -21.19 -8.22 4.28
N LEU A 336 -20.85 -7.00 3.92
CA LEU A 336 -21.81 -6.00 3.46
C LEU A 336 -21.94 -6.10 1.93
N THR A 337 -23.17 -6.04 1.48
CA THR A 337 -23.57 -6.19 0.09
C THR A 337 -24.41 -5.00 -0.39
N ASP A 338 -24.93 -5.07 -1.59
CA ASP A 338 -25.91 -4.11 -2.12
C ASP A 338 -27.27 -4.17 -1.41
N GLU A 339 -27.48 -5.11 -0.47
CA GLU A 339 -28.65 -5.10 0.43
C GLU A 339 -28.48 -4.04 1.55
N GLU A 340 -27.26 -3.81 2.02
CA GLU A 340 -26.97 -2.84 3.07
C GLU A 340 -26.53 -1.49 2.51
N ILE A 341 -25.68 -1.49 1.47
CA ILE A 341 -25.08 -0.28 0.88
C ILE A 341 -25.59 -0.11 -0.53
N ASP A 342 -26.43 0.90 -0.74
CA ASP A 342 -27.17 1.10 -2.00
C ASP A 342 -26.22 1.32 -3.20
N TYR A 343 -25.11 2.04 -3.01
CA TYR A 343 -24.05 2.29 -4.01
C TYR A 343 -22.77 2.83 -3.35
N VAL A 344 -21.68 2.85 -4.11
CA VAL A 344 -20.43 3.52 -3.71
C VAL A 344 -20.07 4.58 -4.74
N VAL A 345 -19.83 5.81 -4.27
CA VAL A 345 -19.34 6.90 -5.13
C VAL A 345 -17.82 6.84 -5.24
N ASP A 346 -17.27 6.99 -6.44
CA ASP A 346 -15.84 7.18 -6.67
C ASP A 346 -15.63 8.21 -7.79
N ASP A 347 -14.70 9.15 -7.58
CA ASP A 347 -14.40 10.22 -8.55
C ASP A 347 -13.57 9.74 -9.75
N THR A 348 -13.08 8.50 -9.73
CA THR A 348 -12.28 7.91 -10.80
C THR A 348 -13.18 7.36 -11.91
N ASN A 349 -13.25 8.04 -13.06
CA ASN A 349 -14.11 7.66 -14.18
C ASN A 349 -13.95 6.19 -14.61
N LEU A 350 -12.71 5.63 -14.53
CA LEU A 350 -12.44 4.23 -14.91
C LEU A 350 -13.10 3.20 -14.01
N LYS A 351 -13.55 3.58 -12.81
CA LYS A 351 -14.24 2.69 -11.86
C LYS A 351 -15.75 2.82 -11.96
N GLN A 352 -16.25 3.96 -12.42
CA GLN A 352 -17.68 4.23 -12.51
C GLN A 352 -18.37 3.25 -13.49
N GLY A 353 -19.55 2.77 -13.10
CA GLY A 353 -20.31 1.76 -13.80
C GLY A 353 -19.92 0.31 -13.45
N LYS A 354 -18.75 0.08 -12.85
CA LYS A 354 -18.29 -1.23 -12.38
C LYS A 354 -18.87 -1.59 -11.00
N TYR A 355 -18.57 -2.79 -10.53
CA TYR A 355 -19.03 -3.32 -9.25
C TYR A 355 -17.83 -3.71 -8.37
N ILE A 356 -17.97 -3.50 -7.05
CA ILE A 356 -16.94 -3.89 -6.07
C ILE A 356 -16.93 -5.41 -5.93
N PRO A 357 -15.79 -6.10 -6.11
CA PRO A 357 -15.71 -7.55 -6.05
C PRO A 357 -16.27 -8.11 -4.74
N GLY A 358 -17.07 -9.16 -4.84
CA GLY A 358 -17.60 -9.91 -3.71
C GLY A 358 -18.84 -9.31 -3.03
N THR A 359 -19.35 -8.15 -3.50
CA THR A 359 -20.39 -7.40 -2.77
C THR A 359 -21.68 -7.12 -3.56
N GLY A 360 -21.63 -7.12 -4.89
CA GLY A 360 -22.75 -6.68 -5.74
C GLY A 360 -22.95 -5.16 -5.77
N ILE A 361 -22.18 -4.38 -5.01
CA ILE A 361 -22.36 -2.92 -4.90
C ILE A 361 -21.82 -2.22 -6.13
N LYS A 362 -22.67 -1.39 -6.76
CA LYS A 362 -22.31 -0.61 -7.94
C LYS A 362 -21.48 0.62 -7.57
N ILE A 363 -20.46 0.92 -8.37
CA ILE A 363 -19.67 2.16 -8.28
C ILE A 363 -20.30 3.19 -9.22
N VAL A 364 -20.55 4.38 -8.70
CA VAL A 364 -21.25 5.45 -9.41
C VAL A 364 -20.51 6.78 -9.29
N ASP A 365 -20.88 7.76 -10.11
CA ASP A 365 -20.41 9.14 -9.97
C ASP A 365 -21.19 9.91 -8.88
N ARG A 366 -20.76 11.15 -8.59
CA ARG A 366 -21.38 12.00 -7.56
C ARG A 366 -22.84 12.38 -7.85
N THR A 367 -23.33 12.26 -9.07
CA THR A 367 -24.73 12.62 -9.39
C THR A 367 -25.72 11.73 -8.66
N ALA A 368 -25.32 10.51 -8.32
CA ALA A 368 -26.11 9.57 -7.53
C ALA A 368 -26.50 10.14 -6.15
N LEU A 369 -25.64 10.96 -5.53
CA LEU A 369 -25.93 11.62 -4.25
C LEU A 369 -27.13 12.56 -4.31
N LYS A 370 -27.42 13.13 -5.50
CA LYS A 370 -28.58 14.00 -5.72
C LYS A 370 -29.83 13.22 -6.14
N ILE A 371 -29.65 12.14 -6.91
CA ILE A 371 -30.76 11.30 -7.44
C ILE A 371 -31.33 10.40 -6.32
N SER A 372 -30.48 9.81 -5.51
CA SER A 372 -30.84 8.95 -4.39
C SER A 372 -30.02 9.34 -3.16
N PRO A 373 -30.36 10.46 -2.49
CA PRO A 373 -29.58 10.95 -1.35
C PRO A 373 -29.57 9.92 -0.20
N PRO A 374 -28.39 9.60 0.36
CA PRO A 374 -28.28 8.73 1.51
C PRO A 374 -28.44 9.49 2.83
N ASP A 375 -28.86 8.80 3.87
CA ASP A 375 -28.84 9.35 5.24
C ASP A 375 -27.44 9.27 5.85
N TYR A 376 -26.68 8.23 5.45
CA TYR A 376 -25.31 8.01 5.92
C TYR A 376 -24.37 7.66 4.75
N ILE A 377 -23.13 8.17 4.83
CA ILE A 377 -22.06 7.86 3.89
C ILE A 377 -20.91 7.17 4.65
N LEU A 378 -20.62 5.92 4.32
CA LEU A 378 -19.43 5.23 4.77
C LEU A 378 -18.21 5.77 4.01
N VAL A 379 -17.27 6.37 4.73
CA VAL A 379 -16.01 6.84 4.15
C VAL A 379 -15.05 5.64 4.05
N LEU A 380 -15.05 4.98 2.90
CA LEU A 380 -14.26 3.76 2.65
C LEU A 380 -12.78 4.07 2.43
N ALA A 381 -12.46 5.23 1.88
CA ALA A 381 -11.10 5.75 1.77
C ALA A 381 -10.74 6.59 3.01
N HIS A 382 -10.76 5.99 4.20
CA HIS A 382 -10.67 6.67 5.50
C HIS A 382 -9.40 7.51 5.70
N ASN A 383 -8.30 7.19 5.01
CA ASN A 383 -7.06 7.98 5.04
C ASN A 383 -7.26 9.40 4.48
N PHE A 384 -8.31 9.61 3.69
CA PHE A 384 -8.69 10.89 3.10
C PHE A 384 -10.00 11.43 3.68
N ALA A 385 -10.42 10.94 4.84
CA ALA A 385 -11.75 11.23 5.41
C ALA A 385 -12.02 12.74 5.55
N GLU A 386 -11.07 13.52 6.07
CA GLU A 386 -11.26 14.96 6.19
C GLU A 386 -11.48 15.65 4.84
N TYR A 387 -10.68 15.29 3.84
CA TYR A 387 -10.81 15.82 2.49
C TYR A 387 -12.16 15.43 1.87
N ILE A 388 -12.54 14.16 1.97
CA ILE A 388 -13.80 13.63 1.44
C ILE A 388 -15.00 14.35 2.09
N ILE A 389 -15.02 14.43 3.42
CA ILE A 389 -16.11 15.06 4.18
C ILE A 389 -16.23 16.54 3.80
N LYS A 390 -15.12 17.28 3.75
CA LYS A 390 -15.13 18.69 3.33
C LYS A 390 -15.64 18.86 1.90
N SER A 391 -15.26 17.96 0.99
CA SER A 391 -15.69 18.06 -0.42
C SER A 391 -17.19 17.77 -0.60
N LEU A 392 -17.78 16.93 0.26
CA LEU A 392 -19.18 16.52 0.17
C LEU A 392 -20.13 17.37 1.04
N ALA A 393 -19.61 18.11 2.01
CA ALA A 393 -20.40 18.87 2.98
C ALA A 393 -21.40 19.85 2.36
N LEU A 394 -21.07 20.37 1.16
CA LEU A 394 -21.95 21.30 0.42
C LEU A 394 -22.83 20.61 -0.63
N GLU A 395 -22.60 19.31 -0.89
CA GLU A 395 -23.28 18.57 -1.95
C GLU A 395 -24.43 17.69 -1.43
N VAL A 396 -24.33 17.22 -0.19
CA VAL A 396 -25.27 16.24 0.38
C VAL A 396 -25.51 16.49 1.87
N GLN A 397 -26.78 16.37 2.29
CA GLN A 397 -27.17 16.36 3.70
C GLN A 397 -27.14 14.90 4.20
N ALA A 398 -25.99 14.43 4.62
CA ALA A 398 -25.81 13.08 5.15
C ALA A 398 -24.85 13.10 6.35
N LYS A 399 -24.98 12.11 7.23
CA LYS A 399 -23.98 11.84 8.27
C LYS A 399 -22.87 10.98 7.72
N PHE A 400 -21.64 11.21 8.14
CA PHE A 400 -20.47 10.47 7.68
C PHE A 400 -20.06 9.44 8.71
N ILE A 401 -19.82 8.21 8.28
CA ILE A 401 -19.29 7.12 9.12
C ILE A 401 -17.85 6.87 8.74
N ILE A 402 -16.94 7.12 9.69
CA ILE A 402 -15.54 6.68 9.60
C ILE A 402 -15.41 5.39 10.42
N LEU A 403 -14.89 4.33 9.82
CA LEU A 403 -14.78 3.06 10.48
C LEU A 403 -13.46 2.93 11.28
N LEU A 404 -12.33 3.45 10.82
CA LEU A 404 -11.03 3.32 11.50
C LEU A 404 -10.49 4.64 12.06
N PRO A 405 -9.75 4.59 13.15
CA PRO A 405 -9.37 3.43 14.00
C PRO A 405 -10.50 2.93 14.89
N ARG A 406 -11.64 3.60 14.90
CA ARG A 406 -12.88 3.26 15.59
C ARG A 406 -14.08 3.85 14.87
N VAL A 407 -15.23 3.23 15.00
CA VAL A 407 -16.48 3.77 14.44
C VAL A 407 -16.73 5.17 15.00
N LYS A 408 -16.83 6.16 14.11
CA LYS A 408 -17.16 7.53 14.44
C LYS A 408 -18.20 8.03 13.45
N VAL A 409 -19.28 8.60 13.97
CA VAL A 409 -20.29 9.29 13.18
C VAL A 409 -20.02 10.79 13.26
N ILE A 410 -19.95 11.45 12.12
CA ILE A 410 -19.78 12.90 12.00
C ILE A 410 -21.06 13.45 11.41
N ASP A 411 -21.71 14.33 12.17
CA ASP A 411 -22.87 15.13 11.77
C ASP A 411 -22.37 16.56 11.54
N LEU A 412 -22.63 17.12 10.39
CA LEU A 412 -22.19 18.48 10.03
C LEU A 412 -23.32 19.53 10.23
N ASN A 413 -24.51 19.08 10.72
CA ASN A 413 -25.64 19.98 11.03
C ASN A 413 -25.58 20.48 12.45
#